data_0ec48957c219b861b7a8635bdec33c5a
#
_entry.id   0ec48957c219b861b7a8635bdec33c5a
#
_cell.length_a   1.000
_cell.length_b   1.000
_cell.length_c   1.000
_cell.angle_alpha   90.00
_cell.angle_beta   90.00
_cell.angle_gamma   90.00
#
_symmetry.space_group_name_H-M   'P 1'
#
loop_
_entity.id
_entity.type
_entity.pdbx_description
1 polymer ?
#
loop_
_entity_poly.entity_id
_entity_poly.type
_entity_poly.pdbx_seq_one_letter_code
_entity_poly.pdbx_strand_id
1 'polypeptide(L)'
;YKDKKMQHTQAEYNDYFNKAGYSENNCTGSVRDYFLSQSYGKFSLDFDVMGPVTLSKNLSYYGDNDSDGNDKHAAEMVAEAVKLAVSGIDLKKYDWDGDGYVDQVYVVYAGYGEHADAPANTIWPHEFELSEAAKYNDGPGALTINGVTIDTYACSSELRGSSGNKMDGIGTACHEFSHCLAIPDMYDTSADGENFGVNVWDLVDY
;
A
#
# COMPACT_ATOMS: atom_id res chain seq x y z
N TYR A 1 14.24 -2.72 1.83
CA TYR A 1 15.36 -1.83 1.56
C TYR A 1 16.69 -2.54 1.79
N LYS A 2 17.78 -1.95 1.28
CA LYS A 2 19.12 -2.50 1.49
C LYS A 2 19.54 -2.44 2.97
N ASP A 3 19.20 -1.37 3.64
CA ASP A 3 19.59 -1.05 5.03
C ASP A 3 18.50 -1.31 6.06
N LYS A 4 17.27 -1.57 5.65
CA LYS A 4 16.13 -1.82 6.53
C LYS A 4 15.43 -3.12 6.16
N LYS A 5 15.19 -3.97 7.13
CA LYS A 5 14.52 -5.26 6.93
C LYS A 5 13.15 -5.26 7.58
N MET A 6 12.23 -6.03 7.01
CA MET A 6 10.96 -6.37 7.65
C MET A 6 11.23 -7.05 9.00
N GLN A 7 10.48 -6.67 10.02
CA GLN A 7 10.50 -7.29 11.35
C GLN A 7 9.44 -8.38 11.46
N HIS A 8 8.38 -8.30 10.64
CA HIS A 8 7.29 -9.26 10.59
C HIS A 8 7.44 -10.20 9.39
N THR A 9 6.92 -11.41 9.55
CA THR A 9 7.05 -12.48 8.57
C THR A 9 5.94 -12.45 7.52
N GLN A 10 6.17 -13.12 6.40
CA GLN A 10 5.13 -13.36 5.39
C GLN A 10 3.89 -14.05 5.98
N ALA A 11 4.06 -14.98 6.92
CA ALA A 11 2.95 -15.67 7.56
C ALA A 11 2.10 -14.74 8.43
N GLU A 12 2.72 -13.81 9.17
CA GLU A 12 2.00 -12.78 9.93
C GLU A 12 1.21 -11.86 9.00
N TYR A 13 1.79 -11.45 7.86
CA TYR A 13 1.06 -10.67 6.85
C TYR A 13 -0.04 -11.47 6.16
N ASN A 14 0.16 -12.76 5.91
CA ASN A 14 -0.92 -13.59 5.39
C ASN A 14 -2.12 -13.64 6.37
N ASP A 15 -1.87 -13.75 7.66
CA ASP A 15 -2.92 -13.65 8.68
C ASP A 15 -3.56 -12.25 8.71
N TYR A 16 -2.75 -11.18 8.66
CA TYR A 16 -3.20 -9.79 8.63
C TYR A 16 -4.15 -9.50 7.47
N PHE A 17 -3.84 -10.00 6.27
CA PHE A 17 -4.68 -9.78 5.09
C PHE A 17 -5.88 -10.72 5.00
N ASN A 18 -5.74 -12.00 5.38
CA ASN A 18 -6.70 -13.04 4.99
C ASN A 18 -7.43 -13.74 6.14
N LYS A 19 -6.90 -13.74 7.36
CA LYS A 19 -7.41 -14.59 8.44
C LYS A 19 -8.73 -14.08 8.99
N ALA A 20 -9.77 -14.90 8.87
CA ALA A 20 -11.07 -14.60 9.47
C ALA A 20 -10.97 -14.41 11.00
N GLY A 21 -11.49 -13.30 11.48
CA GLY A 21 -11.44 -12.94 12.90
C GLY A 21 -10.03 -12.61 13.41
N TYR A 22 -9.15 -12.10 12.56
CA TYR A 22 -7.83 -11.61 12.96
C TYR A 22 -7.95 -10.59 14.12
N SER A 23 -7.18 -10.81 15.20
CA SER A 23 -7.32 -10.01 16.44
C SER A 23 -5.99 -9.54 17.02
N GLU A 24 -4.87 -9.74 16.30
CA GLU A 24 -3.57 -9.21 16.71
C GLU A 24 -3.51 -7.70 16.55
N ASN A 25 -2.64 -7.03 17.26
CA ASN A 25 -2.40 -5.59 17.19
C ASN A 25 -3.65 -4.71 17.44
N ASN A 26 -4.61 -5.20 18.22
CA ASN A 26 -5.91 -4.59 18.51
C ASN A 26 -6.84 -4.49 17.28
N CYS A 27 -6.63 -5.28 16.26
CA CYS A 27 -7.56 -5.38 15.13
C CYS A 27 -8.81 -6.19 15.51
N THR A 28 -9.91 -5.91 14.86
CA THR A 28 -11.21 -6.62 15.00
C THR A 28 -11.61 -7.30 13.70
N GLY A 29 -10.64 -7.88 13.01
CA GLY A 29 -10.75 -8.53 11.72
C GLY A 29 -9.48 -8.29 10.88
N SER A 30 -9.34 -9.03 9.79
CA SER A 30 -8.32 -8.84 8.77
C SER A 30 -8.76 -7.79 7.74
N VAL A 31 -7.88 -7.42 6.80
CA VAL A 31 -8.24 -6.58 5.65
C VAL A 31 -9.38 -7.22 4.86
N ARG A 32 -9.33 -8.53 4.62
CA ARG A 32 -10.45 -9.29 4.01
C ARG A 32 -11.76 -9.16 4.80
N ASP A 33 -11.71 -9.31 6.12
CA ASP A 33 -12.91 -9.21 6.97
C ASP A 33 -13.54 -7.82 6.88
N TYR A 34 -12.70 -6.77 6.80
CA TYR A 34 -13.17 -5.41 6.63
C TYR A 34 -13.99 -5.27 5.34
N PHE A 35 -13.42 -5.59 4.18
CA PHE A 35 -14.11 -5.45 2.89
C PHE A 35 -15.35 -6.37 2.78
N LEU A 36 -15.27 -7.57 3.32
CA LEU A 36 -16.42 -8.48 3.38
C LEU A 36 -17.56 -7.88 4.21
N SER A 37 -17.24 -7.27 5.35
CA SER A 37 -18.22 -6.61 6.23
C SER A 37 -18.82 -5.37 5.59
N GLN A 38 -17.98 -4.46 5.05
CA GLN A 38 -18.44 -3.21 4.43
C GLN A 38 -19.33 -3.46 3.19
N SER A 39 -19.07 -4.54 2.47
CA SER A 39 -19.86 -4.92 1.29
C SER A 39 -21.10 -5.80 1.60
N TYR A 40 -21.45 -5.97 2.86
CA TYR A 40 -22.54 -6.89 3.28
C TYR A 40 -22.32 -8.33 2.75
N GLY A 41 -21.09 -8.81 2.79
CA GLY A 41 -20.70 -10.15 2.36
C GLY A 41 -20.63 -10.36 0.84
N LYS A 42 -20.62 -9.29 0.05
CA LYS A 42 -20.62 -9.38 -1.42
C LYS A 42 -19.24 -9.30 -2.06
N PHE A 43 -18.30 -8.65 -1.41
CA PHE A 43 -16.93 -8.48 -1.90
C PHE A 43 -15.97 -9.22 -0.97
N SER A 44 -15.49 -10.37 -1.43
CA SER A 44 -14.53 -11.21 -0.70
C SER A 44 -13.21 -11.23 -1.43
N LEU A 45 -12.17 -10.80 -0.73
CA LEU A 45 -10.78 -10.78 -1.22
C LEU A 45 -10.02 -11.99 -0.70
N ASP A 46 -9.10 -12.50 -1.52
CA ASP A 46 -8.05 -13.43 -1.12
C ASP A 46 -6.71 -12.85 -1.58
N PHE A 47 -5.84 -12.51 -0.64
CA PHE A 47 -4.55 -11.91 -0.92
C PHE A 47 -3.46 -12.97 -1.02
N ASP A 48 -2.74 -13.00 -2.12
CA ASP A 48 -1.51 -13.76 -2.24
C ASP A 48 -0.34 -12.91 -1.71
N VAL A 49 0.12 -13.22 -0.51
CA VAL A 49 1.22 -12.50 0.15
C VAL A 49 2.56 -13.03 -0.33
N MET A 50 3.39 -12.18 -0.91
CA MET A 50 4.70 -12.50 -1.48
C MET A 50 5.83 -11.80 -0.73
N GLY A 51 7.03 -12.34 -0.83
CA GLY A 51 8.20 -11.75 -0.18
C GLY A 51 8.53 -12.36 1.20
N PRO A 52 9.28 -11.63 2.05
CA PRO A 52 9.84 -10.30 1.78
C PRO A 52 10.94 -10.29 0.73
N VAL A 53 11.05 -9.19 0.00
CA VAL A 53 12.14 -8.94 -0.96
C VAL A 53 13.10 -7.88 -0.43
N THR A 54 14.34 -7.85 -0.96
CA THR A 54 15.32 -6.84 -0.57
C THR A 54 15.64 -5.94 -1.76
N LEU A 55 15.35 -4.67 -1.61
CA LEU A 55 15.59 -3.66 -2.62
C LEU A 55 17.07 -3.23 -2.71
N SER A 56 17.46 -2.65 -3.82
CA SER A 56 18.85 -2.29 -4.13
C SER A 56 19.35 -1.02 -3.42
N LYS A 57 18.43 -0.12 -3.02
CA LYS A 57 18.76 1.15 -2.37
C LYS A 57 18.35 1.15 -0.90
N ASN A 58 18.83 2.18 -0.18
CA ASN A 58 18.48 2.44 1.20
C ASN A 58 17.07 3.06 1.32
N LEU A 59 16.47 2.97 2.49
CA LEU A 59 15.18 3.58 2.81
C LEU A 59 15.19 5.08 2.44
N SER A 60 16.22 5.82 2.86
CA SER A 60 16.33 7.26 2.64
C SER A 60 16.47 7.67 1.16
N TYR A 61 16.72 6.76 0.25
CA TYR A 61 16.67 7.03 -1.19
C TYR A 61 15.23 6.99 -1.69
N TYR A 62 14.48 5.95 -1.31
CA TYR A 62 13.10 5.80 -1.78
C TYR A 62 12.14 6.80 -1.15
N GLY A 63 12.38 7.22 0.11
CA GLY A 63 11.62 8.25 0.80
C GLY A 63 12.29 9.63 0.72
N ASP A 64 13.12 9.93 -0.30
CA ASP A 64 13.63 11.27 -0.52
C ASP A 64 12.53 12.16 -1.11
N ASN A 65 12.36 13.36 -0.55
CA ASN A 65 11.30 14.28 -0.93
C ASN A 65 11.76 15.32 -1.94
N ASP A 66 10.84 15.80 -2.76
CA ASP A 66 11.02 16.98 -3.59
C ASP A 66 10.86 18.28 -2.76
N SER A 67 10.89 19.44 -3.43
CA SER A 67 10.74 20.75 -2.76
C SER A 67 9.36 20.99 -2.17
N ASP A 68 8.35 20.24 -2.62
CA ASP A 68 6.96 20.37 -2.21
C ASP A 68 6.59 19.33 -1.13
N GLY A 69 7.53 18.44 -0.79
CA GLY A 69 7.37 17.41 0.23
C GLY A 69 6.83 16.09 -0.30
N ASN A 70 6.81 15.87 -1.62
CA ASN A 70 6.33 14.61 -2.18
C ASN A 70 7.47 13.61 -2.35
N ASP A 71 7.19 12.33 -2.10
CA ASP A 71 8.12 11.21 -2.30
C ASP A 71 8.56 11.10 -3.78
N LYS A 72 9.86 11.28 -4.04
CA LYS A 72 10.40 11.20 -5.41
C LYS A 72 10.53 9.79 -5.96
N HIS A 73 10.78 8.82 -5.11
CA HIS A 73 11.19 7.47 -5.52
C HIS A 73 10.29 6.35 -4.99
N ALA A 74 9.09 6.68 -4.47
CA ALA A 74 8.13 5.69 -3.97
C ALA A 74 7.68 4.73 -5.08
N ALA A 75 7.36 5.25 -6.27
CA ALA A 75 7.00 4.42 -7.43
C ALA A 75 8.16 3.51 -7.88
N GLU A 76 9.43 3.97 -7.79
CA GLU A 76 10.60 3.15 -8.06
C GLU A 76 10.74 2.00 -7.04
N MET A 77 10.46 2.29 -5.75
CA MET A 77 10.41 1.26 -4.70
C MET A 77 9.38 0.17 -5.03
N VAL A 78 8.15 0.57 -5.36
CA VAL A 78 7.08 -0.36 -5.71
C VAL A 78 7.43 -1.19 -6.94
N ALA A 79 7.91 -0.55 -8.01
CA ALA A 79 8.27 -1.23 -9.24
C ALA A 79 9.40 -2.26 -9.04
N GLU A 80 10.41 -1.94 -8.24
CA GLU A 80 11.49 -2.88 -7.92
C GLU A 80 10.97 -4.03 -7.04
N ALA A 81 10.17 -3.72 -6.01
CA ALA A 81 9.60 -4.72 -5.11
C ALA A 81 8.74 -5.74 -5.89
N VAL A 82 7.86 -5.24 -6.75
CA VAL A 82 6.99 -6.08 -7.57
C VAL A 82 7.79 -6.95 -8.52
N LYS A 83 8.75 -6.40 -9.27
CA LYS A 83 9.61 -7.19 -10.17
C LYS A 83 10.31 -8.36 -9.46
N LEU A 84 10.76 -8.13 -8.23
CA LEU A 84 11.41 -9.16 -7.42
C LEU A 84 10.43 -10.19 -6.88
N ALA A 85 9.24 -9.76 -6.43
CA ALA A 85 8.26 -10.61 -5.78
C ALA A 85 7.53 -11.53 -6.77
N VAL A 86 7.19 -11.05 -7.98
CA VAL A 86 6.38 -11.80 -8.94
C VAL A 86 7.17 -12.71 -9.88
N SER A 87 8.44 -12.92 -9.63
CA SER A 87 9.27 -13.79 -10.47
C SER A 87 8.69 -15.21 -10.52
N GLY A 88 8.29 -15.65 -11.71
CA GLY A 88 7.70 -16.98 -11.93
C GLY A 88 6.20 -17.07 -11.60
N ILE A 89 5.54 -15.95 -11.28
CA ILE A 89 4.11 -15.90 -11.02
C ILE A 89 3.36 -15.62 -12.34
N ASP A 90 2.23 -16.32 -12.54
CA ASP A 90 1.30 -16.00 -13.61
C ASP A 90 0.39 -14.84 -13.16
N LEU A 91 0.64 -13.66 -13.70
CA LEU A 91 -0.09 -12.44 -13.34
C LEU A 91 -1.51 -12.40 -13.91
N LYS A 92 -1.85 -13.24 -14.90
CA LYS A 92 -3.21 -13.28 -15.48
C LYS A 92 -4.30 -13.63 -14.46
N LYS A 93 -3.95 -14.31 -13.38
CA LYS A 93 -4.90 -14.61 -12.30
C LYS A 93 -5.33 -13.40 -11.49
N TYR A 94 -4.61 -12.27 -11.62
CA TYR A 94 -4.92 -10.99 -10.96
C TYR A 94 -5.47 -9.94 -11.92
N ASP A 95 -5.71 -10.30 -13.16
CA ASP A 95 -6.43 -9.55 -14.19
C ASP A 95 -7.86 -10.13 -14.23
N TRP A 96 -8.74 -9.62 -13.36
CA TRP A 96 -10.04 -10.24 -13.10
C TRP A 96 -11.08 -9.92 -14.17
N ASP A 97 -10.96 -8.75 -14.81
CA ASP A 97 -11.88 -8.31 -15.87
C ASP A 97 -11.36 -8.58 -17.28
N GLY A 98 -10.08 -8.99 -17.40
CA GLY A 98 -9.47 -9.40 -18.67
C GLY A 98 -9.02 -8.24 -19.55
N ASP A 99 -8.75 -7.08 -18.96
CA ASP A 99 -8.32 -5.87 -19.67
C ASP A 99 -6.78 -5.82 -19.93
N GLY A 100 -6.05 -6.78 -19.37
CA GLY A 100 -4.60 -6.89 -19.47
C GLY A 100 -3.83 -6.17 -18.37
N TYR A 101 -4.52 -5.66 -17.37
CA TYR A 101 -3.93 -5.06 -16.18
C TYR A 101 -4.15 -5.92 -14.93
N VAL A 102 -3.22 -5.82 -13.99
CA VAL A 102 -3.43 -6.37 -12.64
C VAL A 102 -4.35 -5.41 -11.88
N ASP A 103 -5.48 -5.92 -11.40
CA ASP A 103 -6.48 -5.09 -10.73
C ASP A 103 -5.99 -4.47 -9.42
N GLN A 104 -5.20 -5.23 -8.65
CA GLN A 104 -4.82 -4.80 -7.32
C GLN A 104 -3.39 -5.19 -6.95
N VAL A 105 -2.59 -4.21 -6.57
CA VAL A 105 -1.26 -4.41 -5.99
C VAL A 105 -1.14 -3.64 -4.68
N TYR A 106 -0.74 -4.31 -3.62
CA TYR A 106 -0.48 -3.68 -2.33
C TYR A 106 0.94 -3.98 -1.85
N VAL A 107 1.69 -2.95 -1.48
CA VAL A 107 3.09 -3.08 -1.03
C VAL A 107 3.24 -2.62 0.42
N VAL A 108 3.67 -3.53 1.31
CA VAL A 108 4.07 -3.15 2.67
C VAL A 108 5.58 -2.94 2.70
N TYR A 109 6.01 -1.74 3.04
CA TYR A 109 7.42 -1.39 3.13
C TYR A 109 7.95 -1.42 4.57
N ALA A 110 9.21 -1.84 4.73
CA ALA A 110 9.84 -2.03 6.05
C ALA A 110 10.00 -0.72 6.83
N GLY A 111 9.64 -0.74 8.10
CA GLY A 111 9.79 0.39 9.02
C GLY A 111 8.55 1.25 9.15
N TYR A 112 8.75 2.53 9.45
CA TYR A 112 7.68 3.51 9.74
C TYR A 112 7.33 4.31 8.49
N GLY A 113 6.12 4.89 8.48
CA GLY A 113 5.67 5.83 7.46
C GLY A 113 5.67 7.28 7.95
N GLU A 114 5.85 8.21 7.03
CA GLU A 114 5.92 9.64 7.33
C GLU A 114 4.63 10.19 7.97
N HIS A 115 3.47 9.65 7.58
CA HIS A 115 2.15 10.01 8.12
C HIS A 115 2.04 9.87 9.65
N ALA A 116 2.93 9.13 10.29
CA ALA A 116 2.92 8.83 11.72
C ALA A 116 4.14 9.40 12.45
N ASP A 117 4.56 10.62 12.11
CA ASP A 117 5.68 11.35 12.67
C ASP A 117 7.06 10.65 12.51
N ALA A 118 7.20 9.78 11.51
CA ALA A 118 8.51 9.28 11.13
C ALA A 118 9.32 10.37 10.38
N PRO A 119 10.66 10.22 10.27
CA PRO A 119 11.46 11.20 9.52
C PRO A 119 10.98 11.40 8.09
N ALA A 120 11.07 12.64 7.58
CA ALA A 120 10.68 13.04 6.22
C ALA A 120 11.47 12.34 5.08
N ASN A 121 12.32 11.40 5.37
CA ASN A 121 12.95 10.51 4.40
C ASN A 121 12.43 9.07 4.50
N THR A 122 11.22 8.91 5.01
CA THR A 122 10.40 7.71 4.92
C THR A 122 9.24 7.97 3.95
N ILE A 123 8.56 6.92 3.51
CA ILE A 123 7.50 7.06 2.52
C ILE A 123 6.17 7.35 3.22
N TRP A 124 5.38 8.26 2.64
CA TRP A 124 3.98 8.44 3.01
C TRP A 124 3.13 7.30 2.43
N PRO A 125 2.26 6.61 3.21
CA PRO A 125 1.29 5.67 2.65
C PRO A 125 0.41 6.34 1.60
N HIS A 126 0.21 5.68 0.47
CA HIS A 126 -0.59 6.25 -0.61
C HIS A 126 -1.05 5.18 -1.61
N GLU A 127 -2.07 5.50 -2.37
CA GLU A 127 -2.42 4.89 -3.65
C GLU A 127 -1.92 5.78 -4.77
N PHE A 128 -1.40 5.20 -5.85
CA PHE A 128 -1.00 5.93 -7.05
C PHE A 128 -0.84 5.00 -8.27
N GLU A 129 -0.56 5.61 -9.42
CA GLU A 129 -0.24 4.89 -10.66
C GLU A 129 1.24 5.07 -11.03
N LEU A 130 1.90 3.98 -11.43
CA LEU A 130 3.30 4.02 -11.89
C LEU A 130 3.45 4.92 -13.13
N SER A 131 2.47 4.91 -14.03
CA SER A 131 2.45 5.74 -15.23
C SER A 131 2.31 7.23 -14.93
N GLU A 132 1.55 7.60 -13.90
CA GLU A 132 1.45 8.99 -13.44
C GLU A 132 2.74 9.43 -12.75
N ALA A 133 3.30 8.59 -11.87
CA ALA A 133 4.58 8.88 -11.21
C ALA A 133 5.70 9.18 -12.21
N ALA A 134 5.72 8.47 -13.35
CA ALA A 134 6.70 8.71 -14.41
C ALA A 134 6.61 10.10 -15.03
N LYS A 135 5.45 10.77 -14.96
CA LYS A 135 5.28 12.13 -15.47
C LYS A 135 5.85 13.21 -14.54
N TYR A 136 5.87 12.91 -13.23
CA TYR A 136 6.29 13.88 -12.22
C TYR A 136 7.74 13.72 -11.77
N ASN A 137 8.25 12.49 -11.66
CA ASN A 137 9.51 12.21 -10.97
C ASN A 137 10.43 11.21 -11.70
N ASP A 138 10.37 11.13 -13.02
CA ASP A 138 11.17 10.17 -13.80
C ASP A 138 10.99 8.71 -13.33
N GLY A 139 9.81 8.39 -12.78
CA GLY A 139 9.49 7.05 -12.31
C GLY A 139 9.54 6.00 -13.44
N PRO A 140 9.50 4.71 -13.09
CA PRO A 140 9.70 3.63 -14.05
C PRO A 140 8.56 3.47 -15.08
N GLY A 141 7.42 4.14 -14.88
CA GLY A 141 6.21 3.91 -15.66
C GLY A 141 5.55 2.56 -15.39
N ALA A 142 4.41 2.31 -16.03
CA ALA A 142 3.72 1.04 -15.93
C ALA A 142 4.62 -0.15 -16.29
N LEU A 143 4.48 -1.26 -15.55
CA LEU A 143 5.30 -2.46 -15.72
C LEU A 143 4.56 -3.53 -16.49
N THR A 144 5.04 -3.92 -17.67
CA THR A 144 4.52 -5.08 -18.37
C THR A 144 5.36 -6.32 -18.11
N ILE A 145 4.79 -7.34 -17.48
CA ILE A 145 5.44 -8.60 -17.16
C ILE A 145 4.61 -9.75 -17.75
N ASN A 146 5.22 -10.53 -18.65
CA ASN A 146 4.56 -11.65 -19.34
C ASN A 146 3.22 -11.30 -20.03
N GLY A 147 3.10 -10.06 -20.51
CA GLY A 147 1.93 -9.60 -21.25
C GLY A 147 0.79 -9.08 -20.38
N VAL A 148 1.00 -8.95 -19.06
CA VAL A 148 0.07 -8.28 -18.14
C VAL A 148 0.75 -7.04 -17.57
N THR A 149 0.02 -5.94 -17.45
CA THR A 149 0.51 -4.65 -17.00
C THR A 149 0.16 -4.42 -15.54
N ILE A 150 1.10 -3.86 -14.79
CA ILE A 150 0.92 -3.39 -13.42
C ILE A 150 1.08 -1.87 -13.46
N ASP A 151 0.08 -1.14 -13.01
CA ASP A 151 0.08 0.32 -12.99
C ASP A 151 -0.41 0.86 -11.64
N THR A 152 -1.67 0.65 -11.29
CA THR A 152 -2.23 1.06 -10.00
C THR A 152 -1.62 0.25 -8.86
N TYR A 153 -1.23 0.93 -7.79
CA TYR A 153 -0.74 0.31 -6.57
C TYR A 153 -1.15 1.12 -5.34
N ALA A 154 -1.20 0.45 -4.20
CA ALA A 154 -1.20 1.13 -2.90
C ALA A 154 -0.05 0.64 -2.04
N CYS A 155 0.38 1.46 -1.09
CA CYS A 155 1.45 1.06 -0.16
C CYS A 155 1.26 1.63 1.24
N SER A 156 1.81 0.92 2.23
CA SER A 156 1.87 1.40 3.62
C SER A 156 3.09 0.90 4.36
N SER A 157 3.33 1.50 5.53
CA SER A 157 4.42 1.12 6.42
C SER A 157 4.13 -0.21 7.14
N GLU A 158 5.21 -0.93 7.46
CA GLU A 158 5.16 -2.12 8.31
C GLU A 158 4.80 -1.79 9.75
N LEU A 159 5.39 -0.70 10.28
CA LEU A 159 5.38 -0.41 11.71
C LEU A 159 4.50 0.80 12.03
N ARG A 160 3.75 0.67 13.11
CA ARG A 160 2.88 1.70 13.65
C ARG A 160 3.67 2.82 14.32
N GLY A 161 3.26 4.07 14.06
CA GLY A 161 3.86 5.24 14.69
C GLY A 161 5.30 5.49 14.25
N SER A 162 6.12 6.02 15.15
CA SER A 162 7.52 6.38 14.88
C SER A 162 8.53 5.67 15.80
N SER A 163 8.06 4.72 16.61
CA SER A 163 8.92 3.96 17.54
C SER A 163 8.32 2.59 17.90
N GLY A 164 9.17 1.68 18.37
CA GLY A 164 8.76 0.32 18.75
C GLY A 164 8.79 -0.65 17.58
N ASN A 165 8.09 -1.77 17.72
CA ASN A 165 8.09 -2.85 16.73
C ASN A 165 6.68 -3.42 16.47
N LYS A 166 5.65 -2.67 16.82
CA LYS A 166 4.27 -3.11 16.54
C LYS A 166 3.98 -2.96 15.06
N MET A 167 3.41 -4.01 14.49
CA MET A 167 2.82 -3.96 13.15
C MET A 167 1.74 -2.88 13.10
N ASP A 168 1.64 -2.17 12.00
CA ASP A 168 0.57 -1.22 11.80
C ASP A 168 -0.80 -1.90 11.77
N GLY A 169 -1.84 -1.17 12.13
CA GLY A 169 -3.22 -1.67 12.10
C GLY A 169 -3.72 -1.82 10.66
N ILE A 170 -4.82 -2.57 10.50
CA ILE A 170 -5.43 -2.74 9.17
C ILE A 170 -6.04 -1.44 8.59
N GLY A 171 -6.18 -0.39 9.41
CA GLY A 171 -6.82 0.86 8.99
C GLY A 171 -6.15 1.49 7.79
N THR A 172 -4.84 1.75 7.86
CA THR A 172 -4.07 2.32 6.74
C THR A 172 -4.17 1.44 5.48
N ALA A 173 -4.03 0.11 5.65
CA ALA A 173 -4.13 -0.80 4.51
C ALA A 173 -5.53 -0.79 3.88
N CYS A 174 -6.58 -0.72 4.67
CA CYS A 174 -7.95 -0.65 4.14
C CYS A 174 -8.24 0.71 3.50
N HIS A 175 -7.69 1.81 4.04
CA HIS A 175 -7.81 3.15 3.47
C HIS A 175 -7.18 3.20 2.06
N GLU A 176 -5.88 2.93 1.97
CA GLU A 176 -5.16 2.99 0.70
C GLU A 176 -5.69 1.99 -0.35
N PHE A 177 -6.06 0.79 0.09
CA PHE A 177 -6.66 -0.18 -0.82
C PHE A 177 -8.06 0.25 -1.31
N SER A 178 -8.79 1.03 -0.52
CA SER A 178 -10.09 1.59 -0.95
C SER A 178 -9.93 2.54 -2.13
N HIS A 179 -8.84 3.29 -2.20
CA HIS A 179 -8.54 4.15 -3.36
C HIS A 179 -8.32 3.32 -4.64
N CYS A 180 -7.67 2.17 -4.56
CA CYS A 180 -7.59 1.24 -5.69
C CYS A 180 -8.96 0.73 -6.18
N LEU A 181 -10.00 0.84 -5.37
CA LEU A 181 -11.40 0.53 -5.74
C LEU A 181 -12.15 1.78 -6.22
N ALA A 182 -11.45 2.86 -6.53
CA ALA A 182 -11.97 4.16 -6.95
C ALA A 182 -12.88 4.85 -5.89
N ILE A 183 -12.65 4.59 -4.60
CA ILE A 183 -13.29 5.31 -3.51
C ILE A 183 -12.38 6.50 -3.15
N PRO A 184 -12.83 7.75 -3.36
CA PRO A 184 -12.00 8.92 -3.06
C PRO A 184 -11.96 9.21 -1.56
N ASP A 185 -11.03 10.07 -1.14
CA ASP A 185 -11.07 10.71 0.17
C ASP A 185 -12.38 11.48 0.36
N MET A 186 -12.96 11.37 1.55
CA MET A 186 -14.20 12.05 1.93
C MET A 186 -13.95 13.26 2.82
N TYR A 187 -12.70 13.47 3.25
CA TYR A 187 -12.30 14.71 3.93
C TYR A 187 -11.96 15.81 2.91
N ASP A 188 -11.88 17.03 3.39
CA ASP A 188 -11.52 18.17 2.56
C ASP A 188 -10.03 18.14 2.21
N THR A 189 -9.74 17.74 0.99
CA THR A 189 -8.39 17.72 0.43
C THR A 189 -7.90 19.09 -0.04
N SER A 190 -8.75 20.15 0.06
CA SER A 190 -8.35 21.52 -0.24
C SER A 190 -7.56 22.12 0.93
N ALA A 191 -6.71 23.11 0.63
CA ALA A 191 -5.94 23.80 1.65
C ALA A 191 -6.80 24.65 2.62
N ASP A 192 -8.08 24.79 2.36
CA ASP A 192 -8.99 25.71 3.08
C ASP A 192 -9.59 25.07 4.33
N GLY A 193 -9.74 23.74 4.36
CA GLY A 193 -10.25 22.98 5.50
C GLY A 193 -11.67 23.38 5.92
N GLU A 194 -12.51 23.85 4.98
CA GLU A 194 -13.85 24.37 5.29
C GLU A 194 -14.93 23.30 5.41
N ASN A 195 -14.66 22.09 4.89
CA ASN A 195 -15.59 20.98 4.91
C ASN A 195 -15.14 19.91 5.92
N PHE A 196 -16.05 19.41 6.72
CA PHE A 196 -15.73 18.49 7.83
C PHE A 196 -16.00 17.01 7.50
N GLY A 197 -16.41 16.67 6.29
CA GLY A 197 -16.73 15.29 5.93
C GLY A 197 -17.59 14.55 6.96
N VAL A 198 -17.37 13.26 7.14
CA VAL A 198 -18.00 12.42 8.18
C VAL A 198 -17.05 12.02 9.32
N ASN A 199 -15.78 12.45 9.24
CA ASN A 199 -14.75 12.28 10.26
C ASN A 199 -14.56 10.79 10.64
N VAL A 200 -14.33 10.48 11.91
CA VAL A 200 -14.06 9.13 12.45
C VAL A 200 -15.10 8.04 12.11
N TRP A 201 -16.17 8.39 11.42
CA TRP A 201 -17.21 7.44 11.01
C TRP A 201 -16.96 6.81 9.64
N ASP A 202 -15.99 7.31 8.91
CA ASP A 202 -15.57 6.76 7.62
C ASP A 202 -14.05 6.58 7.59
N LEU A 203 -13.58 5.48 7.01
CA LEU A 203 -12.16 5.18 6.94
C LEU A 203 -11.41 6.09 5.98
N VAL A 204 -12.05 6.54 4.90
CA VAL A 204 -11.46 7.45 3.91
C VAL A 204 -11.71 8.93 4.21
N ASP A 205 -12.21 9.24 5.41
CA ASP A 205 -12.41 10.61 5.93
C ASP A 205 -11.59 10.88 7.22
N TYR A 206 -10.68 9.97 7.59
CA TYR A 206 -9.90 10.05 8.83
C TYR A 206 -8.40 10.04 8.56
#